data_9e4d087dff397488b8e79934a5ede5b5
#
_entry.id   9e4d087dff397488b8e79934a5ede5b5
#
_cell.length_a   1.000
_cell.length_b   1.000
_cell.length_c   1.000
_cell.angle_alpha   90.00
_cell.angle_beta   90.00
_cell.angle_gamma   90.00
#
_symmetry.space_group_name_H-M   'P 1'
#
loop_
_entity.id
_entity.type
_entity.pdbx_description
1 polymer ?
#
loop_
_entity_poly.entity_id
_entity_poly.type
_entity_poly.pdbx_seq_one_letter_code
_entity_poly.pdbx_strand_id
1 'polypeptide(L)'
;MRKKIRVVFIHGWGFNQFFWTPLVKELSKRILFIQMNFVNLGFFGSKNLEVLKYNQKDVYSIYVVHSYGYNWFVKNKIKTDLMINFCGSQNLVENSQTLNKKIIGLMIEKMKKKPETVLLKFYRNCGLKNYRI
;
A
#
# COMPACT_ATOMS: atom_id res chain seq x y z
N MET A 1 5.95 12.32 -29.34
CA MET A 1 5.98 10.89 -28.93
C MET A 1 4.99 10.67 -27.79
N ARG A 2 4.20 9.60 -27.83
CA ARG A 2 3.33 9.23 -26.70
C ARG A 2 4.21 8.67 -25.56
N LYS A 3 4.14 9.27 -24.38
CA LYS A 3 4.81 8.73 -23.18
C LYS A 3 4.27 7.34 -22.85
N LYS A 4 5.14 6.42 -22.48
CA LYS A 4 4.73 5.13 -21.90
C LYS A 4 4.10 5.37 -20.53
N ILE A 5 3.02 4.68 -20.20
CA ILE A 5 2.37 4.79 -18.90
C ILE A 5 2.84 3.63 -18.03
N ARG A 6 3.24 3.98 -16.82
CA ARG A 6 3.63 3.05 -15.77
C ARG A 6 2.79 3.27 -14.53
N VAL A 7 2.19 2.21 -14.01
CA VAL A 7 1.42 2.25 -12.77
C VAL A 7 2.18 1.48 -11.70
N VAL A 8 2.39 2.10 -10.55
CA VAL A 8 3.08 1.52 -9.39
C VAL A 8 2.11 1.44 -8.22
N PHE A 9 1.91 0.24 -7.70
CA PHE A 9 1.00 -0.03 -6.60
C PHE A 9 1.76 -0.18 -5.28
N ILE A 10 1.33 0.54 -4.23
CA ILE A 10 1.89 0.47 -2.87
C ILE A 10 0.79 0.11 -1.89
N HIS A 11 0.89 -1.06 -1.28
CA HIS A 11 -0.10 -1.58 -0.33
C HIS A 11 -0.02 -0.92 1.05
N GLY A 12 -1.05 -1.10 1.88
CA GLY A 12 -1.12 -0.62 3.24
C GLY A 12 -0.43 -1.53 4.26
N TRP A 13 -0.49 -1.12 5.53
CA TRP A 13 0.02 -1.90 6.66
C TRP A 13 -0.70 -3.25 6.77
N GLY A 14 0.05 -4.29 7.09
CA GLY A 14 -0.49 -5.63 7.26
C GLY A 14 -0.89 -6.33 5.96
N PHE A 15 -0.56 -5.76 4.81
CA PHE A 15 -0.79 -6.36 3.50
C PHE A 15 0.53 -6.64 2.76
N ASN A 16 0.42 -7.21 1.58
CA ASN A 16 1.49 -7.41 0.62
C ASN A 16 1.02 -7.02 -0.79
N GLN A 17 1.85 -7.23 -1.79
CA GLN A 17 1.53 -6.88 -3.18
C GLN A 17 0.25 -7.53 -3.72
N PHE A 18 -0.15 -8.70 -3.21
CA PHE A 18 -1.36 -9.42 -3.65
C PHE A 18 -2.66 -8.74 -3.24
N PHE A 19 -2.61 -7.76 -2.34
CA PHE A 19 -3.75 -6.90 -2.02
C PHE A 19 -4.39 -6.30 -3.29
N TRP A 20 -3.59 -6.01 -4.30
CA TRP A 20 -4.03 -5.37 -5.54
C TRP A 20 -4.58 -6.33 -6.59
N THR A 21 -4.51 -7.64 -6.35
CA THR A 21 -4.92 -8.66 -7.34
C THR A 21 -6.34 -8.45 -7.89
N PRO A 22 -7.38 -8.17 -7.08
CA PRO A 22 -8.73 -7.95 -7.61
C PRO A 22 -8.81 -6.74 -8.54
N LEU A 23 -8.19 -5.61 -8.14
CA LEU A 23 -8.19 -4.39 -8.95
C LEU A 23 -7.41 -4.59 -10.25
N VAL A 24 -6.23 -5.20 -10.18
CA VAL A 24 -5.39 -5.46 -11.35
C VAL A 24 -6.08 -6.38 -12.35
N LYS A 25 -6.78 -7.41 -11.86
CA LYS A 25 -7.57 -8.30 -12.71
C LYS A 25 -8.64 -7.55 -13.51
N GLU A 26 -9.32 -6.58 -12.91
CA GLU A 26 -10.32 -5.77 -13.62
C GLU A 26 -9.67 -4.73 -14.54
N LEU A 27 -8.60 -4.10 -14.14
CA LEU A 27 -7.86 -3.14 -14.97
C LEU A 27 -7.30 -3.81 -16.22
N SER A 28 -6.73 -5.01 -16.10
CA SER A 28 -6.13 -5.75 -17.21
C SER A 28 -7.13 -6.13 -18.31
N LYS A 29 -8.43 -6.21 -17.98
CA LYS A 29 -9.49 -6.43 -18.97
C LYS A 29 -9.79 -5.19 -19.83
N ARG A 30 -9.50 -4.01 -19.29
CA ARG A 30 -9.92 -2.72 -19.87
C ARG A 30 -8.77 -1.92 -20.46
N ILE A 31 -7.56 -2.12 -19.95
CA ILE A 31 -6.41 -1.31 -20.28
C ILE A 31 -5.29 -2.23 -20.76
N LEU A 32 -5.08 -2.19 -22.06
CA LEU A 32 -3.96 -2.85 -22.74
C LEU A 32 -2.78 -1.86 -22.80
N PHE A 33 -1.53 -2.35 -22.66
CA PHE A 33 -0.30 -1.57 -22.82
C PHE A 33 0.12 -0.67 -21.62
N ILE A 34 -0.31 -0.98 -20.40
CA ILE A 34 0.21 -0.33 -19.19
C ILE A 34 1.19 -1.27 -18.48
N GLN A 35 2.37 -0.73 -18.14
CA GLN A 35 3.31 -1.44 -17.29
C GLN A 35 2.84 -1.31 -15.83
N MET A 36 2.46 -2.43 -15.22
CA MET A 36 2.07 -2.50 -13.81
C MET A 36 3.21 -3.03 -12.96
N ASN A 37 3.54 -2.34 -11.89
CA ASN A 37 4.59 -2.70 -10.95
C ASN A 37 4.07 -2.66 -9.52
N PHE A 38 4.63 -3.49 -8.65
CA PHE A 38 4.17 -3.64 -7.27
C PHE A 38 5.32 -3.46 -6.30
N VAL A 39 5.13 -2.58 -5.33
CA VAL A 39 6.03 -2.42 -4.19
C VAL A 39 5.60 -3.39 -3.10
N ASN A 40 6.53 -4.17 -2.57
CA ASN A 40 6.32 -4.93 -1.35
C ASN A 40 7.07 -4.27 -0.20
N LEU A 41 6.35 -3.76 0.79
CA LEU A 41 6.91 -3.06 1.94
C LEU A 41 7.58 -4.00 2.97
N GLY A 42 7.44 -5.32 2.77
CA GLY A 42 8.15 -6.33 3.56
C GLY A 42 7.52 -6.65 4.92
N PHE A 43 6.22 -6.47 5.08
CA PHE A 43 5.52 -6.92 6.29
C PHE A 43 5.50 -8.45 6.39
N PHE A 44 5.48 -9.13 5.25
CA PHE A 44 5.52 -10.59 5.13
C PHE A 44 6.55 -10.96 4.06
N GLY A 45 7.76 -11.31 4.49
CA GLY A 45 8.84 -11.68 3.59
C GLY A 45 9.73 -10.52 3.15
N SER A 46 10.38 -10.65 2.01
CA SER A 46 11.37 -9.70 1.52
C SER A 46 10.74 -8.44 0.94
N LYS A 47 11.33 -7.29 1.24
CA LYS A 47 11.01 -6.03 0.55
C LYS A 47 11.34 -6.12 -0.93
N ASN A 48 10.46 -5.56 -1.76
CA ASN A 48 10.75 -5.30 -3.16
C ASN A 48 10.53 -3.82 -3.46
N LEU A 49 11.60 -3.06 -3.49
CA LEU A 49 11.63 -1.62 -3.76
C LEU A 49 12.34 -1.29 -5.08
N GLU A 50 12.82 -2.28 -5.83
CA GLU A 50 13.59 -2.05 -7.06
C GLU A 50 12.78 -1.31 -8.13
N VAL A 51 11.49 -1.51 -8.11
CA VAL A 51 10.52 -0.79 -8.93
C VAL A 51 10.67 0.73 -8.85
N LEU A 52 11.18 1.26 -7.73
CA LEU A 52 11.33 2.70 -7.50
C LEU A 52 12.59 3.29 -8.15
N LYS A 53 13.56 2.45 -8.50
CA LYS A 53 14.82 2.87 -9.15
C LYS A 53 14.64 3.26 -10.62
N TYR A 54 13.47 3.00 -11.20
CA TYR A 54 13.19 3.26 -12.60
C TYR A 54 12.84 4.74 -12.83
N ASN A 55 13.84 5.52 -13.23
CA ASN A 55 13.64 6.90 -13.65
C ASN A 55 13.81 6.98 -15.17
N GLN A 56 12.73 6.77 -15.92
CA GLN A 56 12.75 6.90 -17.38
C GLN A 56 12.16 8.26 -17.78
N LYS A 57 12.93 9.06 -18.51
CA LYS A 57 12.54 10.42 -18.95
C LYS A 57 11.23 10.45 -19.79
N ASP A 58 10.90 9.34 -20.46
CA ASP A 58 9.75 9.25 -21.38
C ASP A 58 8.59 8.42 -20.83
N VAL A 59 8.50 8.28 -19.50
CA VAL A 59 7.45 7.49 -18.84
C VAL A 59 6.59 8.41 -17.98
N TYR A 60 5.27 8.34 -18.18
CA TYR A 60 4.30 8.95 -17.29
C TYR A 60 4.02 7.99 -16.13
N SER A 61 4.39 8.37 -14.92
CA SER A 61 4.28 7.54 -13.72
C SER A 61 3.01 7.83 -12.94
N ILE A 62 2.24 6.80 -12.65
CA ILE A 62 1.05 6.86 -11.80
C ILE A 62 1.32 5.99 -10.57
N TYR A 63 1.21 6.57 -9.39
CA TYR A 63 1.30 5.80 -8.14
C TYR A 63 -0.09 5.61 -7.54
N VAL A 64 -0.44 4.37 -7.27
CA VAL A 64 -1.67 3.97 -6.60
C VAL A 64 -1.30 3.50 -5.20
N VAL A 65 -1.69 4.27 -4.20
CA VAL A 65 -1.29 4.03 -2.81
C VAL A 65 -2.50 3.74 -1.93
N HIS A 66 -2.34 2.87 -0.94
CA HIS A 66 -3.41 2.52 -0.01
C HIS A 66 -2.95 2.69 1.44
N SER A 67 -3.74 3.41 2.25
CA SER A 67 -3.57 3.53 3.70
C SER A 67 -2.11 3.91 4.08
N TYR A 68 -1.41 3.09 4.85
CA TYR A 68 0.00 3.29 5.22
C TYR A 68 0.94 3.45 4.00
N GLY A 69 0.61 2.87 2.86
CA GLY A 69 1.36 3.05 1.61
C GLY A 69 1.48 4.52 1.19
N TYR A 70 0.45 5.34 1.47
CA TYR A 70 0.49 6.78 1.29
C TYR A 70 1.53 7.46 2.19
N ASN A 71 1.52 7.13 3.50
CA ASN A 71 2.49 7.69 4.46
C ASN A 71 3.92 7.32 4.06
N TRP A 72 4.12 6.07 3.64
CA TRP A 72 5.41 5.59 3.17
C TRP A 72 5.85 6.33 1.89
N PHE A 73 4.95 6.53 0.93
CA PHE A 73 5.19 7.29 -0.31
C PHE A 73 5.65 8.73 0.00
N VAL A 74 4.92 9.45 0.86
CA VAL A 74 5.23 10.83 1.23
C VAL A 74 6.56 10.91 1.99
N LYS A 75 6.78 10.03 2.97
CA LYS A 75 8.01 9.98 3.76
C LYS A 75 9.25 9.77 2.89
N ASN A 76 9.14 8.96 1.86
CA ASN A 76 10.25 8.68 0.93
C ASN A 76 10.38 9.71 -0.21
N LYS A 77 9.57 10.77 -0.21
CA LYS A 77 9.61 11.88 -1.18
C LYS A 77 9.62 11.39 -2.63
N ILE A 78 8.80 10.38 -2.93
CA ILE A 78 8.74 9.77 -4.25
C ILE A 78 8.13 10.78 -5.24
N LYS A 79 8.80 11.00 -6.36
CA LYS A 79 8.29 11.84 -7.44
C LYS A 79 7.36 11.03 -8.33
N THR A 80 6.26 11.64 -8.75
CA THR A 80 5.25 11.04 -9.63
C THR A 80 4.57 12.11 -10.45
N ASP A 81 4.04 11.74 -11.61
CA ASP A 81 3.19 12.62 -12.42
C ASP A 81 1.75 12.64 -11.89
N LEU A 82 1.26 11.51 -11.37
CA LEU A 82 -0.07 11.39 -10.76
C LEU A 82 -0.04 10.43 -9.57
N MET A 83 -0.76 10.76 -8.51
CA MET A 83 -0.99 9.87 -7.38
C MET A 83 -2.48 9.65 -7.17
N ILE A 84 -2.88 8.40 -7.03
CA ILE A 84 -4.22 7.97 -6.63
C ILE A 84 -4.13 7.40 -5.23
N ASN A 85 -4.79 8.05 -4.26
CA ASN A 85 -4.73 7.67 -2.85
C ASN A 85 -6.04 7.03 -2.39
N PHE A 86 -5.98 5.80 -1.91
CA PHE A 86 -7.09 5.09 -1.29
C PHE A 86 -6.90 5.07 0.24
N CYS A 87 -7.74 5.79 0.95
CA CYS A 87 -7.82 5.79 2.42
C CYS A 87 -6.50 6.13 3.16
N GLY A 88 -5.56 6.80 2.50
CA GLY A 88 -4.34 7.29 3.12
C GLY A 88 -4.53 8.69 3.72
N SER A 89 -3.90 8.94 4.88
CA SER A 89 -3.91 10.24 5.55
C SER A 89 -2.54 10.56 6.11
N GLN A 90 -2.11 11.81 5.99
CA GLN A 90 -0.82 12.27 6.55
C GLN A 90 -0.77 12.20 8.07
N ASN A 91 -1.87 12.53 8.74
CA ASN A 91 -1.93 12.74 10.18
C ASN A 91 -2.83 11.72 10.88
N LEU A 92 -2.72 10.45 10.50
CA LEU A 92 -3.58 9.39 11.03
C LEU A 92 -3.51 9.29 12.57
N VAL A 93 -2.35 9.56 13.16
CA VAL A 93 -2.14 9.49 14.61
C VAL A 93 -2.29 10.85 15.30
N GLU A 94 -1.88 11.94 14.66
CA GLU A 94 -1.91 13.28 15.25
C GLU A 94 -3.34 13.83 15.40
N ASN A 95 -4.19 13.56 14.40
CA ASN A 95 -5.61 13.96 14.42
C ASN A 95 -6.49 12.98 15.20
N SER A 96 -5.92 11.89 15.72
CA SER A 96 -6.68 10.91 16.49
C SER A 96 -6.85 11.39 17.92
N GLN A 97 -8.06 11.26 18.45
CA GLN A 97 -8.33 11.44 19.87
C GLN A 97 -7.42 10.53 20.70
N THR A 98 -7.16 10.89 21.96
CA THR A 98 -6.27 10.15 22.90
C THR A 98 -6.58 8.65 22.96
N LEU A 99 -7.85 8.27 22.76
CA LEU A 99 -8.29 6.89 22.70
C LEU A 99 -7.62 6.09 21.58
N ASN A 100 -7.47 6.68 20.40
CA ASN A 100 -6.85 6.00 19.26
C ASN A 100 -5.36 5.73 19.46
N LYS A 101 -4.63 6.64 20.09
CA LYS A 101 -3.22 6.43 20.46
C LYS A 101 -3.05 5.26 21.42
N LYS A 102 -3.93 5.16 22.43
CA LYS A 102 -3.93 4.05 23.39
C LYS A 102 -4.23 2.70 22.69
N ILE A 103 -5.22 2.68 21.81
CA ILE A 103 -5.59 1.47 21.03
C ILE A 103 -4.43 1.02 20.15
N ILE A 104 -3.78 1.96 19.44
CA ILE A 104 -2.61 1.66 18.60
C ILE A 104 -1.45 1.12 19.43
N GLY A 105 -1.17 1.72 20.60
CA GLY A 105 -0.16 1.23 21.53
C GLY A 105 -0.41 -0.21 21.99
N LEU A 106 -1.64 -0.52 22.38
CA LEU A 106 -2.05 -1.88 22.75
C LEU A 106 -1.95 -2.87 21.58
N MET A 107 -2.26 -2.43 20.36
CA MET A 107 -2.12 -3.24 19.17
C MET A 107 -0.64 -3.56 18.89
N ILE A 108 0.26 -2.59 19.01
CA ILE A 108 1.71 -2.78 18.86
C ILE A 108 2.24 -3.80 19.89
N GLU A 109 1.85 -3.69 21.15
CA GLU A 109 2.27 -4.64 22.19
C GLU A 109 1.75 -6.06 21.93
N LYS A 110 0.51 -6.18 21.45
CA LYS A 110 -0.04 -7.48 21.07
C LYS A 110 0.64 -8.06 19.83
N MET A 111 1.02 -7.22 18.87
CA MET A 111 1.77 -7.65 17.67
C MET A 111 3.10 -8.31 18.02
N LYS A 112 3.80 -7.83 19.04
CA LYS A 112 5.06 -8.43 19.52
C LYS A 112 4.86 -9.87 20.06
N LYS A 113 3.68 -10.15 20.62
CA LYS A 113 3.38 -11.42 21.30
C LYS A 113 2.59 -12.42 20.45
N LYS A 114 1.60 -11.93 19.68
CA LYS A 114 0.63 -12.74 18.92
C LYS A 114 0.26 -12.05 17.60
N PRO A 115 1.20 -11.94 16.64
CA PRO A 115 1.00 -11.18 15.41
C PRO A 115 -0.18 -11.71 14.58
N GLU A 116 -0.33 -13.01 14.42
CA GLU A 116 -1.43 -13.61 13.66
C GLU A 116 -2.81 -13.22 14.20
N THR A 117 -2.97 -13.26 15.52
CA THR A 117 -4.26 -12.89 16.16
C THR A 117 -4.63 -11.44 15.88
N VAL A 118 -3.64 -10.54 15.93
CA VAL A 118 -3.85 -9.12 15.65
C VAL A 118 -4.20 -8.90 14.19
N LEU A 119 -3.49 -9.53 13.28
CA LEU A 119 -3.73 -9.42 11.84
C LEU A 119 -5.08 -9.98 11.44
N LEU A 120 -5.46 -11.17 11.94
CA LEU A 120 -6.78 -11.75 11.67
C LEU A 120 -7.92 -10.85 12.16
N LYS A 121 -7.77 -10.26 13.35
CA LYS A 121 -8.75 -9.29 13.86
C LYS A 121 -8.81 -8.04 12.99
N PHE A 122 -7.66 -7.52 12.57
CA PHE A 122 -7.57 -6.38 11.67
C PHE A 122 -8.28 -6.67 10.34
N TYR A 123 -8.00 -7.80 9.70
CA TYR A 123 -8.63 -8.18 8.44
C TYR A 123 -10.15 -8.34 8.56
N ARG A 124 -10.63 -8.94 9.65
CA ARG A 124 -12.08 -9.03 9.92
C ARG A 124 -12.73 -7.66 10.04
N ASN A 125 -12.06 -6.72 10.73
CA ASN A 125 -12.53 -5.34 10.87
C ASN A 125 -12.54 -4.59 9.52
N CYS A 126 -11.66 -4.96 8.60
CA CYS A 126 -11.64 -4.47 7.22
C CYS A 126 -12.66 -5.18 6.30
N GLY A 127 -13.47 -6.10 6.81
CA GLY A 127 -14.42 -6.87 6.02
C GLY A 127 -13.79 -8.04 5.23
N LEU A 128 -12.53 -8.35 5.45
CA LEU A 128 -11.76 -9.39 4.75
C LEU A 128 -11.80 -10.70 5.53
N LYS A 129 -12.95 -11.39 5.53
CA LYS A 129 -13.16 -12.60 6.33
C LYS A 129 -12.25 -13.78 5.96
N ASN A 130 -11.81 -13.87 4.73
CA ASN A 130 -11.03 -14.99 4.17
C ASN A 130 -9.63 -14.60 3.71
N TYR A 131 -9.11 -13.47 4.16
CA TYR A 131 -7.74 -13.07 3.82
C TYR A 131 -6.76 -13.99 4.53
N ARG A 132 -5.87 -14.62 3.75
CA ARG A 132 -4.78 -15.47 4.26
C ARG A 132 -3.46 -14.70 4.18
N ILE A 133 -2.68 -14.83 5.23
CA ILE A 133 -1.32 -14.27 5.32
C ILE A 133 -0.37 -15.13 4.47
#